data_8aa2833ab382bb16f1e2d3b19a42cf9c
#
_entry.id   8aa2833ab382bb16f1e2d3b19a42cf9c
#
_cell.length_a   1.000
_cell.length_b   1.000
_cell.length_c   1.000
_cell.angle_alpha   90.00
_cell.angle_beta   90.00
_cell.angle_gamma   90.00
#
_symmetry.space_group_name_H-M   'P 1'
#
loop_
_entity.id
_entity.type
_entity.pdbx_description
1 polymer ?
#
loop_
_entity_poly.entity_id
_entity_poly.type
_entity_poly.pdbx_seq_one_letter_code
_entity_poly.pdbx_strand_id
1 'polypeptide(L)'
;SRGIGRAIAECFGENGMKVVCAARSAEQGQAVADGICAKGGDAIFIQTDCSKASAIKELVDKTVAHYGKLDGVVSNAGIGMGGTPLHEYEVEDYEKIFSLNSEGVFAGMKYGAEAILKSHSEGGFLINVASVAGLVPQRGQALYSATKFGVVGMTRAAALDYAEYGITVNAICPGYTKTSIFGDAPAAAMDFFASDCPAKRMGDPEECAALALFLASGMARYITGAAIPVDGALSAGHQSVSSWKHPEILTDGKLNSQSTIAALMENEAAKAVVEQYLPGFADNQQAKAAYGMTFGKIGSMLGLPETALKALLDALDNL
;
A
#
# COMPACT_ATOMS: atom_id res chain seq x y z
N SER A 1 13.44 -7.48 4.45
CA SER A 1 13.31 -8.64 5.35
C SER A 1 11.86 -8.94 5.75
N ARG A 2 10.90 -8.06 5.44
CA ARG A 2 9.47 -8.23 5.75
C ARG A 2 8.61 -7.35 4.83
N GLY A 3 7.28 -7.59 4.83
CA GLY A 3 6.30 -6.79 4.10
C GLY A 3 6.63 -6.64 2.62
N ILE A 4 6.39 -5.45 2.06
CA ILE A 4 6.57 -5.13 0.63
C ILE A 4 8.00 -5.45 0.16
N GLY A 5 9.03 -5.07 0.93
CA GLY A 5 10.42 -5.32 0.52
C GLY A 5 10.78 -6.81 0.43
N ARG A 6 10.21 -7.66 1.30
CA ARG A 6 10.34 -9.11 1.20
C ARG A 6 9.63 -9.64 -0.05
N ALA A 7 8.38 -9.23 -0.27
CA ALA A 7 7.62 -9.67 -1.45
C ALA A 7 8.31 -9.27 -2.76
N ILE A 8 8.89 -8.06 -2.84
CA ILE A 8 9.68 -7.63 -4.01
C ILE A 8 10.92 -8.52 -4.19
N ALA A 9 11.68 -8.78 -3.13
CA ALA A 9 12.88 -9.60 -3.20
C ALA A 9 12.57 -11.03 -3.68
N GLU A 10 11.54 -11.67 -3.10
CA GLU A 10 11.08 -13.00 -3.49
C GLU A 10 10.59 -13.01 -4.94
N CYS A 11 9.77 -12.04 -5.34
CA CYS A 11 9.28 -11.90 -6.72
C CYS A 11 10.42 -11.72 -7.73
N PHE A 12 11.43 -10.91 -7.42
CA PHE A 12 12.58 -10.71 -8.29
C PHE A 12 13.40 -11.99 -8.42
N GLY A 13 13.67 -12.71 -7.32
CA GLY A 13 14.39 -13.98 -7.32
C GLY A 13 13.66 -15.05 -8.13
N GLU A 14 12.34 -15.18 -7.98
CA GLU A 14 11.50 -16.11 -8.74
C GLU A 14 11.49 -15.83 -10.26
N ASN A 15 11.78 -14.58 -10.64
CA ASN A 15 11.87 -14.16 -12.04
C ASN A 15 13.33 -14.07 -12.55
N GLY A 16 14.28 -14.76 -11.88
CA GLY A 16 15.65 -14.95 -12.36
C GLY A 16 16.58 -13.76 -12.12
N MET A 17 16.18 -12.75 -11.35
CA MET A 17 17.08 -11.66 -10.97
C MET A 17 17.98 -12.09 -9.81
N LYS A 18 19.23 -11.64 -9.80
CA LYS A 18 20.16 -11.77 -8.68
C LYS A 18 19.82 -10.71 -7.64
N VAL A 19 19.54 -11.12 -6.40
CA VAL A 19 18.97 -10.25 -5.38
C VAL A 19 19.92 -10.03 -4.21
N VAL A 20 20.16 -8.78 -3.85
CA VAL A 20 20.80 -8.45 -2.58
C VAL A 20 19.74 -7.96 -1.59
N CYS A 21 19.49 -8.78 -0.56
CA CYS A 21 18.59 -8.41 0.53
C CYS A 21 19.35 -7.55 1.54
N ALA A 22 18.88 -6.33 1.81
CA ALA A 22 19.47 -5.41 2.76
C ALA A 22 18.51 -5.09 3.91
N ALA A 23 18.93 -5.32 5.16
CA ALA A 23 18.15 -5.02 6.35
C ALA A 23 19.03 -4.96 7.61
N ARG A 24 18.47 -4.37 8.68
CA ARG A 24 19.15 -4.33 10.01
C ARG A 24 19.15 -5.68 10.70
N SER A 25 18.05 -6.44 10.60
CA SER A 25 17.93 -7.77 11.21
C SER A 25 18.65 -8.80 10.36
N ALA A 26 19.75 -9.36 10.88
CA ALA A 26 20.53 -10.39 10.18
C ALA A 26 19.69 -11.66 9.98
N GLU A 27 19.02 -12.13 11.02
CA GLU A 27 18.19 -13.35 10.97
C GLU A 27 17.10 -13.26 9.91
N GLN A 28 16.27 -12.19 9.96
CA GLN A 28 15.17 -12.03 9.02
C GLN A 28 15.65 -11.77 7.58
N GLY A 29 16.75 -11.04 7.42
CA GLY A 29 17.32 -10.75 6.11
C GLY A 29 17.93 -11.99 5.46
N GLN A 30 18.68 -12.77 6.23
CA GLN A 30 19.27 -14.02 5.77
C GLN A 30 18.16 -15.03 5.40
N ALA A 31 17.13 -15.19 6.23
CA ALA A 31 16.02 -16.09 5.94
C ALA A 31 15.32 -15.78 4.60
N VAL A 32 15.23 -14.51 4.19
CA VAL A 32 14.68 -14.15 2.88
C VAL A 32 15.63 -14.58 1.74
N ALA A 33 16.92 -14.30 1.88
CA ALA A 33 17.90 -14.72 0.87
C ALA A 33 17.95 -16.25 0.73
N ASP A 34 17.98 -16.97 1.86
CA ASP A 34 17.96 -18.45 1.87
C ASP A 34 16.67 -19.00 1.24
N GLY A 35 15.53 -18.35 1.49
CA GLY A 35 14.24 -18.72 0.91
C GLY A 35 14.21 -18.54 -0.62
N ILE A 36 14.85 -17.51 -1.14
CA ILE A 36 15.00 -17.29 -2.59
C ILE A 36 15.92 -18.38 -3.18
N CYS A 37 17.06 -18.65 -2.54
CA CYS A 37 17.99 -19.68 -3.00
C CYS A 37 17.37 -21.09 -2.96
N ALA A 38 16.57 -21.39 -1.93
CA ALA A 38 15.87 -22.68 -1.81
C ALA A 38 14.87 -22.94 -2.95
N LYS A 39 14.35 -21.86 -3.55
CA LYS A 39 13.47 -21.91 -4.74
C LYS A 39 14.22 -21.88 -6.08
N GLY A 40 15.56 -21.95 -6.04
CA GLY A 40 16.42 -21.96 -7.25
C GLY A 40 16.83 -20.58 -7.74
N GLY A 41 16.53 -19.50 -7.02
CA GLY A 41 17.03 -18.16 -7.29
C GLY A 41 18.47 -17.93 -6.78
N ASP A 42 19.03 -16.76 -7.07
CA ASP A 42 20.35 -16.31 -6.63
C ASP A 42 20.19 -15.08 -5.72
N ALA A 43 20.46 -15.22 -4.43
CA ALA A 43 20.32 -14.13 -3.49
C ALA A 43 21.37 -14.18 -2.38
N ILE A 44 21.81 -12.98 -1.95
CA ILE A 44 22.65 -12.82 -0.77
C ILE A 44 22.03 -11.81 0.20
N PHE A 45 22.43 -11.88 1.46
CA PHE A 45 22.07 -10.90 2.46
C PHE A 45 23.29 -10.06 2.86
N ILE A 46 23.09 -8.72 2.95
CA ILE A 46 24.07 -7.79 3.49
C ILE A 46 23.40 -6.98 4.61
N GLN A 47 23.90 -7.14 5.83
CA GLN A 47 23.38 -6.37 6.96
C GLN A 47 23.63 -4.88 6.74
N THR A 48 22.56 -4.08 6.73
CA THR A 48 22.62 -2.66 6.39
C THR A 48 21.65 -1.86 7.23
N ASP A 49 22.12 -0.77 7.83
CA ASP A 49 21.26 0.25 8.40
C ASP A 49 20.97 1.32 7.33
N CYS A 50 19.81 1.22 6.71
CA CYS A 50 19.40 2.13 5.62
C CYS A 50 19.12 3.57 6.08
N SER A 51 19.21 3.90 7.37
CA SER A 51 19.19 5.28 7.86
C SER A 51 20.55 5.99 7.76
N LYS A 52 21.59 5.27 7.29
CA LYS A 52 22.95 5.78 7.17
C LYS A 52 23.43 5.73 5.73
N ALA A 53 23.63 6.88 5.12
CA ALA A 53 24.09 6.98 3.74
C ALA A 53 25.42 6.23 3.48
N SER A 54 26.34 6.22 4.46
CA SER A 54 27.60 5.47 4.37
C SER A 54 27.39 3.95 4.30
N ALA A 55 26.41 3.42 5.05
CA ALA A 55 26.09 1.99 5.03
C ALA A 55 25.44 1.59 3.69
N ILE A 56 24.64 2.47 3.10
CA ILE A 56 24.08 2.25 1.75
C ILE A 56 25.17 2.26 0.68
N LYS A 57 26.15 3.18 0.79
CA LYS A 57 27.30 3.16 -0.12
C LYS A 57 28.06 1.85 -0.03
N GLU A 58 28.36 1.37 1.18
CA GLU A 58 29.04 0.09 1.42
C GLU A 58 28.21 -1.10 0.86
N LEU A 59 26.89 -1.08 1.02
CA LEU A 59 25.98 -2.07 0.44
C LEU A 59 26.15 -2.14 -1.09
N VAL A 60 26.12 -0.99 -1.76
CA VAL A 60 26.29 -0.90 -3.22
C VAL A 60 27.66 -1.39 -3.64
N ASP A 61 28.73 -0.96 -2.96
CA ASP A 61 30.10 -1.40 -3.25
C ASP A 61 30.24 -2.92 -3.12
N LYS A 62 29.70 -3.52 -2.05
CA LYS A 62 29.70 -4.98 -1.82
C LYS A 62 28.86 -5.72 -2.87
N THR A 63 27.74 -5.15 -3.31
CA THR A 63 26.90 -5.71 -4.36
C THR A 63 27.68 -5.80 -5.67
N VAL A 64 28.31 -4.72 -6.08
CA VAL A 64 29.13 -4.68 -7.30
C VAL A 64 30.35 -5.62 -7.18
N ALA A 65 30.99 -5.67 -6.01
CA ALA A 65 32.10 -6.59 -5.77
C ALA A 65 31.69 -8.06 -5.90
N HIS A 66 30.47 -8.42 -5.50
CA HIS A 66 29.96 -9.80 -5.54
C HIS A 66 29.45 -10.20 -6.92
N TYR A 67 28.65 -9.34 -7.58
CA TYR A 67 27.96 -9.66 -8.83
C TYR A 67 28.62 -9.03 -10.07
N GLY A 68 29.63 -8.17 -9.90
CA GLY A 68 30.35 -7.50 -10.99
C GLY A 68 29.64 -6.26 -11.52
N LYS A 69 28.35 -6.07 -11.22
CA LYS A 69 27.51 -4.95 -11.69
C LYS A 69 26.31 -4.70 -10.79
N LEU A 70 25.65 -3.60 -11.02
CA LEU A 70 24.33 -3.28 -10.46
C LEU A 70 23.39 -2.85 -11.59
N ASP A 71 22.24 -3.49 -11.73
CA ASP A 71 21.22 -3.18 -12.73
C ASP A 71 20.09 -2.34 -12.13
N GLY A 72 19.88 -2.38 -10.83
CA GLY A 72 18.81 -1.59 -10.20
C GLY A 72 18.82 -1.57 -8.69
N VAL A 73 18.09 -0.62 -8.14
CA VAL A 73 17.88 -0.43 -6.68
C VAL A 73 16.39 -0.29 -6.39
N VAL A 74 15.95 -0.97 -5.32
CA VAL A 74 14.64 -0.75 -4.73
C VAL A 74 14.81 -0.16 -3.34
N SER A 75 14.51 1.12 -3.18
CA SER A 75 14.53 1.84 -1.89
C SER A 75 13.20 1.66 -1.19
N ASN A 76 13.11 0.61 -0.34
CA ASN A 76 11.86 0.25 0.34
C ASN A 76 11.89 0.52 1.85
N ALA A 77 13.06 0.54 2.48
CA ALA A 77 13.17 0.71 3.93
C ALA A 77 12.46 2.00 4.40
N GLY A 78 11.64 1.89 5.42
CA GLY A 78 10.89 3.00 5.97
C GLY A 78 10.16 2.66 7.25
N ILE A 79 9.78 3.70 7.99
CA ILE A 79 8.92 3.60 9.18
C ILE A 79 7.68 4.46 8.99
N GLY A 80 6.57 4.00 9.56
CA GLY A 80 5.37 4.81 9.71
C GLY A 80 5.46 5.69 10.96
N MET A 81 4.79 6.82 10.91
CA MET A 81 4.60 7.71 12.04
C MET A 81 3.27 8.45 11.82
N GLY A 82 2.38 8.41 12.80
CA GLY A 82 1.07 9.02 12.64
C GLY A 82 0.24 9.03 13.91
N GLY A 83 -0.94 9.63 13.81
CA GLY A 83 -1.87 9.82 14.93
C GLY A 83 -1.55 11.04 15.81
N THR A 84 -0.54 11.84 15.44
CA THR A 84 -0.03 12.95 16.26
C THR A 84 -0.27 14.29 15.53
N PRO A 85 -0.93 15.28 16.16
CA PRO A 85 -0.99 16.64 15.62
C PRO A 85 0.39 17.27 15.46
N LEU A 86 0.55 18.16 14.47
CA LEU A 86 1.86 18.71 14.12
C LEU A 86 2.63 19.32 15.28
N HIS A 87 1.95 20.02 16.19
CA HIS A 87 2.58 20.72 17.33
C HIS A 87 2.97 19.80 18.49
N GLU A 88 2.62 18.51 18.42
CA GLU A 88 2.95 17.50 19.42
C GLU A 88 4.11 16.59 19.00
N TYR A 89 4.67 16.78 17.78
CA TYR A 89 5.88 16.07 17.38
C TYR A 89 7.11 16.70 18.03
N GLU A 90 8.03 15.85 18.46
CA GLU A 90 9.35 16.27 18.88
C GLU A 90 10.30 16.43 17.68
N VAL A 91 11.36 17.26 17.85
CA VAL A 91 12.37 17.47 16.79
C VAL A 91 13.09 16.15 16.46
N GLU A 92 13.27 15.30 17.45
CA GLU A 92 13.87 13.96 17.32
C GLU A 92 13.03 13.03 16.45
N ASP A 93 11.71 13.18 16.44
CA ASP A 93 10.82 12.45 15.54
C ASP A 93 11.07 12.83 14.08
N TYR A 94 11.30 14.13 13.84
CA TYR A 94 11.68 14.62 12.51
C TYR A 94 12.99 13.98 12.05
N GLU A 95 14.05 14.06 12.86
CA GLU A 95 15.36 13.48 12.51
C GLU A 95 15.27 11.99 12.24
N LYS A 96 14.57 11.25 13.10
CA LYS A 96 14.39 9.80 13.00
C LYS A 96 13.68 9.39 11.72
N ILE A 97 12.57 10.04 11.37
CA ILE A 97 11.80 9.64 10.20
C ILE A 97 12.45 10.07 8.90
N PHE A 98 13.07 11.28 8.87
CA PHE A 98 13.74 11.79 7.68
C PHE A 98 15.02 11.04 7.35
N SER A 99 15.81 10.61 8.36
CA SER A 99 17.02 9.84 8.13
C SER A 99 16.75 8.52 7.39
N LEU A 100 15.66 7.83 7.74
CA LEU A 100 15.34 6.56 7.07
C LEU A 100 14.49 6.75 5.81
N ASN A 101 13.40 7.53 5.89
CA ASN A 101 12.41 7.60 4.81
C ASN A 101 12.83 8.52 3.66
N SER A 102 13.74 9.47 3.89
CA SER A 102 14.20 10.45 2.88
C SER A 102 15.67 10.32 2.57
N GLU A 103 16.57 10.43 3.57
CA GLU A 103 18.00 10.33 3.35
C GLU A 103 18.41 8.93 2.85
N GLY A 104 17.81 7.87 3.42
CA GLY A 104 18.05 6.51 2.95
C GLY A 104 17.64 6.31 1.49
N VAL A 105 16.51 6.88 1.06
CA VAL A 105 16.06 6.80 -0.34
C VAL A 105 16.99 7.62 -1.25
N PHE A 106 17.36 8.84 -0.83
CA PHE A 106 18.35 9.66 -1.54
C PHE A 106 19.66 8.92 -1.74
N ALA A 107 20.21 8.31 -0.69
CA ALA A 107 21.46 7.57 -0.76
C ALA A 107 21.35 6.35 -1.69
N GLY A 108 20.22 5.62 -1.65
CA GLY A 108 19.93 4.51 -2.56
C GLY A 108 19.91 4.95 -4.02
N MET A 109 19.26 6.06 -4.33
CA MET A 109 19.26 6.62 -5.70
C MET A 109 20.67 7.11 -6.10
N LYS A 110 21.35 7.87 -5.23
CA LYS A 110 22.68 8.44 -5.52
C LYS A 110 23.71 7.36 -5.84
N TYR A 111 23.93 6.44 -4.91
CA TYR A 111 24.96 5.41 -5.06
C TYR A 111 24.54 4.32 -6.05
N GLY A 112 23.23 4.04 -6.14
CA GLY A 112 22.70 3.14 -7.16
C GLY A 112 22.92 3.66 -8.57
N ALA A 113 22.53 4.90 -8.85
CA ALA A 113 22.77 5.52 -10.16
C ALA A 113 24.27 5.56 -10.50
N GLU A 114 25.12 5.96 -9.55
CA GLU A 114 26.56 5.99 -9.74
C GLU A 114 27.13 4.60 -10.13
N ALA A 115 26.68 3.55 -9.46
CA ALA A 115 27.12 2.19 -9.74
C ALA A 115 26.60 1.68 -11.10
N ILE A 116 25.33 1.95 -11.44
CA ILE A 116 24.73 1.57 -12.73
C ILE A 116 25.49 2.26 -13.88
N LEU A 117 25.76 3.57 -13.77
CA LEU A 117 26.51 4.32 -14.76
C LEU A 117 27.94 3.80 -14.95
N LYS A 118 28.62 3.40 -13.86
CA LYS A 118 29.98 2.82 -13.92
C LYS A 118 30.01 1.39 -14.49
N SER A 119 28.91 0.65 -14.36
CA SER A 119 28.81 -0.73 -14.84
C SER A 119 28.67 -0.83 -16.38
N HIS A 120 28.60 0.29 -17.10
CA HIS A 120 28.34 0.34 -18.54
C HIS A 120 27.12 -0.52 -18.96
N SER A 121 26.12 -0.65 -18.08
CA SER A 121 24.87 -1.35 -18.38
C SER A 121 24.06 -0.53 -19.40
N GLU A 122 23.31 -1.22 -20.27
CA GLU A 122 22.43 -0.57 -21.26
C GLU A 122 21.18 0.03 -20.60
N GLY A 123 21.37 0.76 -19.50
CA GLY A 123 20.31 1.30 -18.67
C GLY A 123 20.14 0.56 -17.34
N GLY A 124 19.15 0.96 -16.55
CA GLY A 124 18.87 0.38 -15.24
C GLY A 124 17.57 0.93 -14.67
N PHE A 125 17.29 0.60 -13.40
CA PHE A 125 16.12 1.12 -12.73
C PHE A 125 16.38 1.54 -11.28
N LEU A 126 15.70 2.60 -10.85
CA LEU A 126 15.62 3.02 -9.46
C LEU A 126 14.12 3.05 -9.07
N ILE A 127 13.72 2.19 -8.16
CA ILE A 127 12.34 2.11 -7.69
C ILE A 127 12.29 2.54 -6.24
N ASN A 128 11.50 3.57 -5.94
CA ASN A 128 11.33 4.09 -4.61
C ASN A 128 9.96 3.73 -4.05
N VAL A 129 9.88 3.08 -2.89
CA VAL A 129 8.62 2.82 -2.22
C VAL A 129 8.23 4.06 -1.40
N ALA A 130 7.39 4.88 -2.01
CA ALA A 130 6.80 6.05 -1.37
C ALA A 130 5.60 5.66 -0.48
N SER A 131 4.44 6.20 -0.74
CA SER A 131 3.14 5.91 -0.10
C SER A 131 2.05 6.71 -0.81
N VAL A 132 0.80 6.31 -0.67
CA VAL A 132 -0.34 7.19 -0.93
C VAL A 132 -0.24 8.51 -0.17
N ALA A 133 0.37 8.51 1.04
CA ALA A 133 0.66 9.72 1.82
C ALA A 133 1.68 10.66 1.16
N GLY A 134 2.34 10.24 0.08
CA GLY A 134 3.17 11.09 -0.80
C GLY A 134 2.41 11.67 -1.99
N LEU A 135 1.14 11.32 -2.17
CA LEU A 135 0.23 11.84 -3.20
C LEU A 135 -0.86 12.70 -2.57
N VAL A 136 -1.46 12.22 -1.49
CA VAL A 136 -2.51 12.90 -0.73
C VAL A 136 -2.13 12.85 0.75
N PRO A 137 -1.92 14.01 1.42
CA PRO A 137 -1.52 14.02 2.83
C PRO A 137 -2.65 13.47 3.71
N GLN A 138 -2.25 12.83 4.82
CA GLN A 138 -3.19 12.26 5.77
C GLN A 138 -3.14 13.01 7.10
N ARG A 139 -4.31 13.15 7.72
CA ARG A 139 -4.45 13.79 9.03
C ARG A 139 -3.60 13.06 10.08
N GLY A 140 -2.88 13.84 10.92
CA GLY A 140 -2.01 13.29 11.96
C GLY A 140 -0.73 12.64 11.45
N GLN A 141 -0.38 12.80 10.17
CA GLN A 141 0.81 12.20 9.55
C GLN A 141 1.73 13.25 8.89
N ALA A 142 1.86 14.43 9.49
CA ALA A 142 2.58 15.53 8.86
C ALA A 142 4.03 15.17 8.47
N LEU A 143 4.81 14.60 9.40
CA LEU A 143 6.20 14.22 9.12
C LEU A 143 6.29 13.06 8.13
N TYR A 144 5.45 12.03 8.29
CA TYR A 144 5.42 10.90 7.36
C TYR A 144 5.07 11.36 5.95
N SER A 145 3.99 12.14 5.80
CA SER A 145 3.59 12.69 4.51
C SER A 145 4.70 13.53 3.89
N ALA A 146 5.35 14.41 4.67
CA ALA A 146 6.45 15.23 4.18
C ALA A 146 7.59 14.38 3.61
N THR A 147 7.98 13.28 4.31
CA THR A 147 9.01 12.37 3.78
C THR A 147 8.58 11.72 2.47
N LYS A 148 7.32 11.29 2.36
CA LYS A 148 6.81 10.57 1.19
C LYS A 148 6.57 11.48 -0.01
N PHE A 149 6.12 12.74 0.20
CA PHE A 149 6.11 13.77 -0.83
C PHE A 149 7.53 14.09 -1.31
N GLY A 150 8.50 14.17 -0.39
CA GLY A 150 9.91 14.35 -0.72
C GLY A 150 10.46 13.24 -1.61
N VAL A 151 10.11 11.98 -1.32
CA VAL A 151 10.49 10.82 -2.16
C VAL A 151 9.90 10.94 -3.57
N VAL A 152 8.62 11.32 -3.71
CA VAL A 152 8.00 11.54 -5.03
C VAL A 152 8.68 12.69 -5.78
N GLY A 153 9.00 13.79 -5.08
CA GLY A 153 9.73 14.92 -5.66
C GLY A 153 11.11 14.53 -6.17
N MET A 154 11.90 13.83 -5.32
CA MET A 154 13.24 13.33 -5.71
C MET A 154 13.17 12.33 -6.86
N THR A 155 12.17 11.46 -6.89
CA THR A 155 11.95 10.49 -7.98
C THR A 155 11.78 11.19 -9.31
N ARG A 156 10.95 12.24 -9.36
CA ARG A 156 10.71 13.02 -10.60
C ARG A 156 11.95 13.77 -11.07
N ALA A 157 12.67 14.41 -10.15
CA ALA A 157 13.91 15.12 -10.46
C ALA A 157 14.99 14.17 -10.98
N ALA A 158 15.24 13.06 -10.27
CA ALA A 158 16.23 12.06 -10.69
C ALA A 158 15.86 11.40 -12.03
N ALA A 159 14.57 11.25 -12.35
CA ALA A 159 14.13 10.76 -13.66
C ALA A 159 14.58 11.68 -14.81
N LEU A 160 14.57 13.01 -14.60
CA LEU A 160 15.07 13.97 -15.58
C LEU A 160 16.60 13.87 -15.73
N ASP A 161 17.31 13.67 -14.61
CA ASP A 161 18.77 13.60 -14.60
C ASP A 161 19.30 12.34 -15.31
N TYR A 162 18.55 11.22 -15.28
CA TYR A 162 19.06 9.93 -15.70
C TYR A 162 18.38 9.34 -16.95
N ALA A 163 17.37 9.99 -17.50
CA ALA A 163 16.64 9.48 -18.67
C ALA A 163 17.54 9.25 -19.89
N GLU A 164 18.48 10.16 -20.17
CA GLU A 164 19.43 10.05 -21.30
C GLU A 164 20.40 8.87 -21.19
N TYR A 165 20.60 8.36 -19.96
CA TYR A 165 21.44 7.19 -19.69
C TYR A 165 20.64 5.87 -19.69
N GLY A 166 19.36 5.91 -20.04
CA GLY A 166 18.49 4.73 -20.04
C GLY A 166 18.13 4.21 -18.65
N ILE A 167 18.37 4.99 -17.58
CA ILE A 167 17.98 4.62 -16.21
C ILE A 167 16.59 5.18 -15.92
N THR A 168 15.64 4.31 -15.62
CA THR A 168 14.31 4.72 -15.19
C THR A 168 14.25 4.96 -13.69
N VAL A 169 13.55 5.99 -13.26
CA VAL A 169 13.35 6.30 -11.83
C VAL A 169 11.86 6.46 -11.56
N ASN A 170 11.29 5.56 -10.78
CA ASN A 170 9.85 5.56 -10.50
C ASN A 170 9.55 5.36 -9.00
N ALA A 171 8.40 5.84 -8.55
CA ALA A 171 7.89 5.60 -7.21
C ALA A 171 6.66 4.69 -7.26
N ILE A 172 6.63 3.70 -6.37
CA ILE A 172 5.43 2.95 -6.03
C ILE A 172 4.81 3.63 -4.80
N CYS A 173 3.51 3.88 -4.83
CA CYS A 173 2.78 4.57 -3.77
C CYS A 173 1.72 3.62 -3.18
N PRO A 174 2.10 2.73 -2.24
CA PRO A 174 1.15 1.82 -1.61
C PRO A 174 0.11 2.56 -0.79
N GLY A 175 -1.14 2.06 -0.83
CA GLY A 175 -2.16 2.36 0.15
C GLY A 175 -2.02 1.49 1.41
N TYR A 176 -3.14 1.21 2.06
CA TYR A 176 -3.17 0.28 3.20
C TYR A 176 -2.82 -1.13 2.72
N THR A 177 -1.60 -1.56 3.05
CA THR A 177 -1.05 -2.87 2.63
C THR A 177 -0.75 -3.71 3.87
N LYS A 178 -1.14 -4.98 3.88
CA LYS A 178 -0.95 -5.93 4.99
C LYS A 178 0.53 -6.16 5.26
N THR A 179 1.11 -5.36 6.13
CA THR A 179 2.52 -5.42 6.50
C THR A 179 2.72 -5.19 8.00
N SER A 180 3.90 -5.51 8.49
CA SER A 180 4.27 -5.23 9.88
C SER A 180 4.42 -3.73 10.22
N ILE A 181 4.17 -2.81 9.30
CA ILE A 181 4.15 -1.37 9.57
C ILE A 181 3.01 -1.00 10.54
N PHE A 182 1.94 -1.80 10.54
CA PHE A 182 0.82 -1.65 11.46
C PHE A 182 1.08 -2.29 12.84
N GLY A 183 2.24 -2.98 13.02
CA GLY A 183 2.58 -3.66 14.26
C GLY A 183 1.52 -4.68 14.70
N ASP A 184 1.21 -4.67 16.00
CA ASP A 184 0.16 -5.49 16.60
C ASP A 184 -1.18 -4.74 16.63
N ALA A 185 -1.51 -4.02 15.56
CA ALA A 185 -2.78 -3.31 15.46
C ALA A 185 -3.96 -4.27 15.66
N PRO A 186 -4.96 -3.91 16.48
CA PRO A 186 -6.11 -4.77 16.73
C PRO A 186 -6.92 -5.00 15.46
N ALA A 187 -7.64 -6.13 15.38
CA ALA A 187 -8.46 -6.48 14.22
C ALA A 187 -9.41 -5.35 13.79
N ALA A 188 -10.02 -4.65 14.74
CA ALA A 188 -10.87 -3.50 14.46
C ALA A 188 -10.17 -2.36 13.69
N ALA A 189 -8.85 -2.14 13.93
CA ALA A 189 -8.08 -1.17 13.16
C ALA A 189 -7.82 -1.66 11.73
N MET A 190 -7.56 -2.95 11.55
CA MET A 190 -7.41 -3.56 10.23
C MET A 190 -8.71 -3.51 9.42
N ASP A 191 -9.85 -3.76 10.08
CA ASP A 191 -11.18 -3.63 9.49
C ASP A 191 -11.49 -2.17 9.10
N PHE A 192 -11.08 -1.20 9.93
CA PHE A 192 -11.19 0.21 9.61
C PHE A 192 -10.43 0.55 8.33
N PHE A 193 -9.14 0.17 8.21
CA PHE A 193 -8.35 0.41 7.01
C PHE A 193 -8.93 -0.25 5.77
N ALA A 194 -9.45 -1.48 5.91
CA ALA A 194 -10.13 -2.16 4.81
C ALA A 194 -11.41 -1.43 4.39
N SER A 195 -12.23 -0.96 5.34
CA SER A 195 -13.48 -0.27 5.06
C SER A 195 -13.29 1.13 4.48
N ASP A 196 -12.22 1.85 4.88
CA ASP A 196 -11.86 3.18 4.40
C ASP A 196 -11.38 3.13 2.94
N CYS A 197 -10.75 2.03 2.54
CA CYS A 197 -10.32 1.83 1.15
C CYS A 197 -11.54 1.63 0.22
N PRO A 198 -11.63 2.32 -0.94
CA PRO A 198 -12.70 2.09 -1.93
C PRO A 198 -12.81 0.63 -2.39
N ALA A 199 -11.68 -0.08 -2.53
CA ALA A 199 -11.65 -1.50 -2.88
C ALA A 199 -12.17 -2.43 -1.77
N LYS A 200 -12.53 -1.90 -0.58
CA LYS A 200 -13.07 -2.62 0.58
C LYS A 200 -12.16 -3.73 1.11
N ARG A 201 -10.87 -3.61 0.86
CA ARG A 201 -9.83 -4.47 1.39
C ARG A 201 -8.51 -3.73 1.52
N MET A 202 -7.63 -4.24 2.33
CA MET A 202 -6.22 -3.88 2.28
C MET A 202 -5.55 -4.61 1.10
N GLY A 203 -4.51 -4.00 0.54
CA GLY A 203 -3.65 -4.64 -0.45
C GLY A 203 -2.75 -5.70 0.16
N ASP A 204 -2.32 -6.65 -0.65
CA ASP A 204 -1.27 -7.61 -0.29
C ASP A 204 0.10 -7.09 -0.77
N PRO A 205 1.20 -7.38 -0.05
CA PRO A 205 2.55 -6.96 -0.46
C PRO A 205 2.94 -7.38 -1.87
N GLU A 206 2.43 -8.51 -2.33
CA GLU A 206 2.65 -9.10 -3.65
C GLU A 206 2.10 -8.22 -4.78
N GLU A 207 1.05 -7.42 -4.52
CA GLU A 207 0.50 -6.48 -5.50
C GLU A 207 1.49 -5.32 -5.78
N CYS A 208 2.22 -4.88 -4.75
CA CYS A 208 3.32 -3.94 -4.92
C CYS A 208 4.54 -4.58 -5.62
N ALA A 209 4.81 -5.86 -5.30
CA ALA A 209 5.91 -6.60 -5.91
C ALA A 209 5.71 -6.83 -7.42
N ALA A 210 4.48 -7.09 -7.84
CA ALA A 210 4.13 -7.23 -9.26
C ALA A 210 4.41 -5.94 -10.04
N LEU A 211 4.05 -4.78 -9.48
CA LEU A 211 4.38 -3.49 -10.10
C LEU A 211 5.89 -3.24 -10.11
N ALA A 212 6.60 -3.58 -9.03
CA ALA A 212 8.06 -3.45 -8.98
C ALA A 212 8.73 -4.29 -10.08
N LEU A 213 8.31 -5.53 -10.27
CA LEU A 213 8.82 -6.42 -11.32
C LEU A 213 8.56 -5.83 -12.71
N PHE A 214 7.35 -5.34 -12.96
CA PHE A 214 7.03 -4.67 -14.22
C PHE A 214 7.94 -3.47 -14.47
N LEU A 215 8.11 -2.60 -13.48
CA LEU A 215 8.96 -1.40 -13.59
C LEU A 215 10.45 -1.73 -13.75
N ALA A 216 10.91 -2.86 -13.23
CA ALA A 216 12.28 -3.36 -13.40
C ALA A 216 12.51 -4.05 -14.76
N SER A 217 11.45 -4.36 -15.50
CA SER A 217 11.54 -5.11 -16.75
C SER A 217 11.77 -4.22 -17.97
N GLY A 218 12.16 -4.85 -19.07
CA GLY A 218 12.29 -4.18 -20.39
C GLY A 218 10.99 -3.57 -20.92
N MET A 219 9.82 -3.99 -20.41
CA MET A 219 8.50 -3.49 -20.83
C MET A 219 8.24 -2.06 -20.32
N ALA A 220 8.90 -1.63 -19.25
CA ALA A 220 8.69 -0.33 -18.64
C ALA A 220 9.75 0.73 -19.00
N ARG A 221 10.61 0.47 -19.99
CA ARG A 221 11.77 1.36 -20.33
C ARG A 221 11.39 2.80 -20.69
N TYR A 222 10.14 3.08 -21.03
CA TYR A 222 9.67 4.42 -21.34
C TYR A 222 8.85 5.05 -20.18
N ILE A 223 8.74 4.33 -19.04
CA ILE A 223 8.08 4.82 -17.84
C ILE A 223 9.17 5.31 -16.88
N THR A 224 9.30 6.63 -16.73
CA THR A 224 10.22 7.26 -15.78
C THR A 224 9.61 8.53 -15.21
N GLY A 225 9.91 8.86 -13.96
CA GLY A 225 9.32 9.99 -13.22
C GLY A 225 7.89 9.74 -12.73
N ALA A 226 7.36 8.54 -12.88
CA ALA A 226 6.03 8.21 -12.44
C ALA A 226 5.96 7.95 -10.93
N ALA A 227 4.85 8.37 -10.31
CA ALA A 227 4.47 8.00 -8.95
C ALA A 227 3.15 7.21 -9.06
N ILE A 228 3.23 5.89 -8.96
CA ILE A 228 2.14 4.98 -9.33
C ILE A 228 1.47 4.47 -8.06
N PRO A 229 0.18 4.79 -7.82
CA PRO A 229 -0.55 4.26 -6.68
C PRO A 229 -0.85 2.76 -6.84
N VAL A 230 -0.71 2.02 -5.73
CA VAL A 230 -1.17 0.64 -5.55
C VAL A 230 -2.01 0.66 -4.27
N ASP A 231 -3.23 1.21 -4.35
CA ASP A 231 -3.93 1.72 -3.18
C ASP A 231 -5.43 1.45 -3.17
N GLY A 232 -5.95 0.63 -4.08
CA GLY A 232 -7.37 0.33 -4.16
C GLY A 232 -8.25 1.57 -4.35
N ALA A 233 -7.74 2.56 -5.10
CA ALA A 233 -8.35 3.85 -5.39
C ALA A 233 -8.40 4.83 -4.19
N LEU A 234 -7.63 4.59 -3.12
CA LEU A 234 -7.62 5.45 -1.92
C LEU A 234 -7.23 6.91 -2.24
N SER A 235 -6.34 7.13 -3.21
CA SER A 235 -5.90 8.46 -3.65
C SER A 235 -6.61 9.00 -4.89
N ALA A 236 -7.55 8.26 -5.48
CA ALA A 236 -8.17 8.63 -6.75
C ALA A 236 -9.12 9.84 -6.65
N GLY A 237 -9.57 10.20 -5.45
CA GLY A 237 -10.45 11.34 -5.23
C GLY A 237 -11.21 11.30 -3.91
N HIS A 238 -12.13 12.24 -3.76
CA HIS A 238 -13.01 12.31 -2.59
C HIS A 238 -14.10 11.23 -2.68
N GLN A 239 -14.22 10.44 -1.61
CA GLN A 239 -15.38 9.57 -1.46
C GLN A 239 -16.59 10.40 -0.99
N SER A 240 -17.42 10.83 -1.92
CA SER A 240 -18.71 11.44 -1.58
C SER A 240 -19.74 10.34 -1.39
N VAL A 241 -20.14 10.10 -0.15
CA VAL A 241 -21.04 8.99 0.22
C VAL A 241 -22.51 9.28 -0.13
N SER A 242 -22.87 10.55 -0.35
CA SER A 242 -24.28 10.97 -0.35
C SER A 242 -25.07 10.71 -1.63
N SER A 243 -24.43 10.26 -2.72
CA SER A 243 -25.10 10.08 -4.01
C SER A 243 -24.70 8.82 -4.79
N TRP A 244 -23.78 8.00 -4.24
CA TRP A 244 -23.35 6.79 -4.92
C TRP A 244 -24.40 5.68 -4.73
N LYS A 245 -25.20 5.47 -5.77
CA LYS A 245 -25.98 4.24 -5.90
C LYS A 245 -25.04 3.13 -6.36
N HIS A 246 -24.87 2.09 -5.54
CA HIS A 246 -24.21 0.86 -5.99
C HIS A 246 -24.93 0.43 -7.28
N PRO A 247 -24.22 0.25 -8.40
CA PRO A 247 -24.88 -0.31 -9.57
C PRO A 247 -25.37 -1.72 -9.20
N GLU A 248 -26.66 -1.94 -9.28
CA GLU A 248 -27.31 -3.25 -9.13
C GLU A 248 -26.82 -4.26 -10.18
N ILE A 249 -25.99 -3.81 -11.11
CA ILE A 249 -25.46 -4.52 -12.28
C ILE A 249 -24.60 -5.75 -11.93
N LEU A 250 -24.09 -5.86 -10.69
CA LEU A 250 -23.21 -6.98 -10.31
C LEU A 250 -23.88 -8.06 -9.45
N THR A 251 -25.16 -7.93 -9.16
CA THR A 251 -25.89 -8.87 -8.28
C THR A 251 -27.04 -9.61 -8.98
N ASP A 252 -27.00 -9.85 -10.28
CA ASP A 252 -28.08 -10.46 -11.07
C ASP A 252 -29.48 -9.82 -10.87
N GLY A 253 -29.52 -8.59 -10.40
CA GLY A 253 -30.76 -7.87 -10.06
C GLY A 253 -31.44 -8.38 -8.79
N LYS A 254 -30.83 -9.33 -8.07
CA LYS A 254 -31.38 -9.85 -6.82
C LYS A 254 -30.96 -8.98 -5.64
N LEU A 255 -31.93 -8.55 -4.86
CA LEU A 255 -31.69 -7.88 -3.59
C LEU A 255 -31.25 -8.92 -2.54
N ASN A 256 -30.31 -8.51 -1.66
CA ASN A 256 -29.79 -9.37 -0.59
C ASN A 256 -29.31 -8.53 0.61
N SER A 257 -28.70 -9.16 1.59
CA SER A 257 -28.18 -8.51 2.80
C SER A 257 -27.12 -7.42 2.53
N GLN A 258 -26.48 -7.44 1.37
CA GLN A 258 -25.48 -6.45 0.95
C GLN A 258 -26.09 -5.28 0.15
N SER A 259 -27.36 -5.35 -0.18
CA SER A 259 -28.08 -4.28 -0.85
C SER A 259 -28.23 -3.07 0.07
N THR A 260 -28.22 -1.87 -0.52
CA THR A 260 -28.45 -0.65 0.28
C THR A 260 -29.88 -0.62 0.81
N ILE A 261 -30.06 0.02 1.95
CA ILE A 261 -31.41 0.18 2.55
C ILE A 261 -32.36 0.89 1.55
N ALA A 262 -31.85 1.85 0.77
CA ALA A 262 -32.65 2.50 -0.27
C ALA A 262 -33.20 1.50 -1.28
N ALA A 263 -32.33 0.63 -1.83
CA ALA A 263 -32.74 -0.38 -2.82
C ALA A 263 -33.75 -1.38 -2.22
N LEU A 264 -33.54 -1.80 -0.96
CA LEU A 264 -34.46 -2.67 -0.25
C LEU A 264 -35.83 -2.02 -0.02
N MET A 265 -35.87 -0.69 0.26
CA MET A 265 -37.11 0.04 0.50
C MET A 265 -37.89 0.35 -0.80
N GLU A 266 -37.26 0.31 -1.94
CA GLU A 266 -37.90 0.45 -3.27
C GLU A 266 -38.55 -0.86 -3.75
N ASN A 267 -38.19 -2.01 -3.14
CA ASN A 267 -38.73 -3.33 -3.47
C ASN A 267 -39.75 -3.77 -2.43
N GLU A 268 -40.97 -4.05 -2.84
CA GLU A 268 -42.10 -4.38 -1.92
C GLU A 268 -41.83 -5.66 -1.10
N ALA A 269 -41.22 -6.71 -1.70
CA ALA A 269 -40.90 -7.95 -0.98
C ALA A 269 -39.80 -7.73 0.07
N ALA A 270 -38.72 -7.02 -0.30
CA ALA A 270 -37.64 -6.69 0.63
C ALA A 270 -38.11 -5.75 1.75
N LYS A 271 -38.92 -4.75 1.41
CA LYS A 271 -39.55 -3.85 2.37
C LYS A 271 -40.42 -4.62 3.38
N ALA A 272 -41.20 -5.58 2.93
CA ALA A 272 -42.02 -6.42 3.82
C ALA A 272 -41.13 -7.25 4.78
N VAL A 273 -40.01 -7.78 4.32
CA VAL A 273 -39.04 -8.47 5.18
C VAL A 273 -38.47 -7.50 6.22
N VAL A 274 -38.03 -6.31 5.80
CA VAL A 274 -37.47 -5.31 6.75
C VAL A 274 -38.51 -4.91 7.78
N GLU A 275 -39.76 -4.63 7.39
CA GLU A 275 -40.85 -4.25 8.31
C GLU A 275 -41.19 -5.37 9.30
N GLN A 276 -41.00 -6.63 8.96
CA GLN A 276 -41.17 -7.75 9.87
C GLN A 276 -40.18 -7.71 11.06
N TYR A 277 -38.93 -7.31 10.81
CA TYR A 277 -37.88 -7.26 11.83
C TYR A 277 -37.73 -5.87 12.47
N LEU A 278 -38.14 -4.83 11.76
CA LEU A 278 -38.04 -3.42 12.15
C LEU A 278 -39.36 -2.69 11.83
N PRO A 279 -40.41 -2.92 12.61
CA PRO A 279 -41.72 -2.31 12.35
C PRO A 279 -41.66 -0.77 12.33
N GLY A 280 -42.20 -0.16 11.26
CA GLY A 280 -42.21 1.30 11.07
C GLY A 280 -40.89 1.88 10.55
N PHE A 281 -39.93 1.05 10.15
CA PHE A 281 -38.63 1.51 9.65
C PHE A 281 -38.76 2.33 8.36
N ALA A 282 -39.61 1.92 7.44
CA ALA A 282 -39.80 2.59 6.14
C ALA A 282 -40.33 4.03 6.31
N ASP A 283 -41.12 4.30 7.32
CA ASP A 283 -41.71 5.61 7.62
C ASP A 283 -40.83 6.49 8.53
N ASN A 284 -39.75 5.93 9.07
CA ASN A 284 -38.87 6.64 10.00
C ASN A 284 -37.96 7.62 9.25
N GLN A 285 -38.14 8.92 9.51
CA GLN A 285 -37.32 9.98 8.89
C GLN A 285 -35.82 9.88 9.24
N GLN A 286 -35.48 9.41 10.44
CA GLN A 286 -34.09 9.21 10.84
C GLN A 286 -33.45 8.01 10.11
N ALA A 287 -34.23 6.99 9.77
CA ALA A 287 -33.77 5.88 8.97
C ALA A 287 -33.39 6.27 7.52
N LYS A 288 -34.02 7.32 6.99
CA LYS A 288 -33.69 7.86 5.66
C LYS A 288 -32.26 8.38 5.53
N ALA A 289 -31.67 8.83 6.62
CA ALA A 289 -30.26 9.22 6.66
C ALA A 289 -29.28 8.03 6.42
N ALA A 290 -29.74 6.81 6.67
CA ALA A 290 -28.98 5.59 6.51
C ALA A 290 -29.23 4.85 5.15
N TYR A 291 -30.05 5.42 4.28
CA TYR A 291 -30.46 4.74 3.03
C TYR A 291 -29.32 4.37 2.09
N GLY A 292 -28.19 5.08 2.15
CA GLY A 292 -26.98 4.73 1.42
C GLY A 292 -26.14 3.60 2.04
N MET A 293 -26.56 3.04 3.18
CA MET A 293 -25.84 2.00 3.92
C MET A 293 -26.55 0.66 3.83
N THR A 294 -25.87 -0.43 4.20
CA THR A 294 -26.47 -1.75 4.36
C THR A 294 -26.89 -1.99 5.81
N PHE A 295 -27.83 -2.89 6.07
CA PHE A 295 -28.23 -3.26 7.43
C PHE A 295 -27.08 -3.82 8.27
N GLY A 296 -26.15 -4.56 7.65
CA GLY A 296 -24.97 -5.08 8.33
C GLY A 296 -24.10 -3.97 8.94
N LYS A 297 -24.05 -2.78 8.31
CA LYS A 297 -23.28 -1.64 8.81
C LYS A 297 -23.96 -0.84 9.92
N ILE A 298 -25.29 -0.78 9.90
CA ILE A 298 -26.04 0.07 10.86
C ILE A 298 -26.74 -0.73 11.95
N GLY A 299 -26.71 -2.06 11.91
CA GLY A 299 -27.46 -2.92 12.82
C GLY A 299 -27.22 -2.64 14.30
N SER A 300 -25.94 -2.39 14.67
CA SER A 300 -25.58 -1.98 16.03
C SER A 300 -26.12 -0.58 16.41
N MET A 301 -26.24 0.33 15.45
CA MET A 301 -26.78 1.69 15.66
C MET A 301 -28.29 1.68 15.79
N LEU A 302 -28.97 0.67 15.23
CA LEU A 302 -30.41 0.49 15.34
C LEU A 302 -30.84 -0.18 16.66
N GLY A 303 -29.86 -0.55 17.50
CA GLY A 303 -30.15 -1.24 18.77
C GLY A 303 -30.66 -2.67 18.60
N LEU A 304 -30.51 -3.26 17.44
CA LEU A 304 -30.88 -4.65 17.20
C LEU A 304 -29.95 -5.60 17.95
N PRO A 305 -30.51 -6.61 18.66
CA PRO A 305 -29.69 -7.72 19.13
C PRO A 305 -28.98 -8.42 17.96
N GLU A 306 -27.77 -8.90 18.17
CA GLU A 306 -26.96 -9.56 17.13
C GLU A 306 -27.70 -10.72 16.44
N THR A 307 -28.48 -11.47 17.23
CA THR A 307 -29.33 -12.57 16.72
C THR A 307 -30.45 -12.08 15.80
N ALA A 308 -31.08 -10.94 16.11
CA ALA A 308 -32.14 -10.36 15.28
C ALA A 308 -31.57 -9.73 14.01
N LEU A 309 -30.41 -9.08 14.09
CA LEU A 309 -29.70 -8.58 12.91
C LEU A 309 -29.30 -9.72 11.96
N LYS A 310 -28.75 -10.81 12.50
CA LYS A 310 -28.41 -11.99 11.71
C LYS A 310 -29.65 -12.58 11.01
N ALA A 311 -30.77 -12.73 11.74
CA ALA A 311 -32.00 -13.25 11.16
C ALA A 311 -32.56 -12.36 10.03
N LEU A 312 -32.47 -11.03 10.18
CA LEU A 312 -32.83 -10.08 9.11
C LEU A 312 -31.95 -10.27 7.87
N LEU A 313 -30.63 -10.35 8.05
CA LEU A 313 -29.69 -10.50 6.94
C LEU A 313 -29.90 -11.83 6.22
N ASP A 314 -30.08 -12.92 6.96
CA ASP A 314 -30.39 -14.25 6.39
C ASP A 314 -31.73 -14.24 5.61
N ALA A 315 -32.74 -13.50 6.09
CA ALA A 315 -34.02 -13.37 5.41
C ALA A 315 -33.92 -12.56 4.11
N LEU A 316 -33.07 -11.52 4.09
CA LEU A 316 -32.80 -10.72 2.88
C LEU A 316 -32.01 -11.52 1.83
N ASP A 317 -31.09 -12.39 2.25
CA ASP A 317 -30.32 -13.25 1.34
C ASP A 317 -31.14 -14.38 0.72
N ASN A 318 -32.34 -14.63 1.23
CA ASN A 318 -33.28 -15.64 0.72
C ASN A 318 -34.43 -15.04 -0.12
N LEU A 319 -34.35 -13.74 -0.46
CA LEU A 319 -35.29 -13.10 -1.39
C LEU A 319 -34.93 -13.45 -2.85
#